data_cfee7f28fcdb95c6c10b8c4506c873a1
#
_entry.id   cfee7f28fcdb95c6c10b8c4506c873a1
#
_cell.length_a   1.000
_cell.length_b   1.000
_cell.length_c   1.000
_cell.angle_alpha   90.00
_cell.angle_beta   90.00
_cell.angle_gamma   90.00
#
_symmetry.space_group_name_H-M   'P 1'
#
loop_
_entity.id
_entity.type
_entity.pdbx_description
1 polymer ?
#
loop_
_entity_poly.entity_id
_entity_poly.type
_entity_poly.pdbx_seq_one_letter_code
_entity_poly.pdbx_strand_id
1 'polypeptide(L)'
;MSYFWRLFLWSVLFFTLFSCKRDYEYDENASIIGSWKPIKATAYKTVAGFTVSQSEDMNACQQQSKMTYHLDGTAIEMRFDNVSGNCEKTLERNFTYIFNSSQKSLVHTFQDGSIKMQKWFLLPLKN
;
A
#
# COMPACT_ATOMS: atom_id res chain seq x y z
N MET A 1 -36.16 -9.77 44.82
CA MET A 1 -36.39 -9.36 43.44
C MET A 1 -35.46 -8.24 42.93
N SER A 2 -34.82 -7.44 43.77
CA SER A 2 -33.99 -6.31 43.30
C SER A 2 -32.57 -6.69 42.82
N TYR A 3 -32.01 -7.81 43.25
CA TYR A 3 -30.65 -8.23 42.88
C TYR A 3 -30.57 -8.83 41.46
N PHE A 4 -31.60 -9.54 41.04
CA PHE A 4 -31.66 -10.13 39.69
C PHE A 4 -31.72 -9.08 38.59
N TRP A 5 -32.41 -7.97 38.82
CA TRP A 5 -32.51 -6.88 37.86
C TRP A 5 -31.20 -6.10 37.73
N ARG A 6 -30.43 -5.94 38.81
CA ARG A 6 -29.12 -5.28 38.78
C ARG A 6 -28.09 -6.10 38.03
N LEU A 7 -28.08 -7.42 38.21
CA LEU A 7 -27.20 -8.32 37.46
C LEU A 7 -27.53 -8.36 35.97
N PHE A 8 -28.79 -8.27 35.60
CA PHE A 8 -29.23 -8.23 34.20
C PHE A 8 -28.80 -6.92 33.49
N LEU A 9 -28.89 -5.78 34.17
CA LEU A 9 -28.44 -4.50 33.65
C LEU A 9 -26.91 -4.46 33.41
N TRP A 10 -26.15 -5.08 34.31
CA TRP A 10 -24.69 -5.17 34.13
C TRP A 10 -24.30 -6.09 32.98
N SER A 11 -25.02 -7.16 32.75
CA SER A 11 -24.81 -8.08 31.63
C SER A 11 -25.09 -7.42 30.28
N VAL A 12 -26.15 -6.64 30.17
CA VAL A 12 -26.49 -5.92 28.94
C VAL A 12 -25.46 -4.83 28.62
N LEU A 13 -24.89 -4.16 29.64
CA LEU A 13 -23.87 -3.15 29.46
C LEU A 13 -22.54 -3.74 28.96
N PHE A 14 -22.22 -4.98 29.33
CA PHE A 14 -21.00 -5.65 28.88
C PHE A 14 -21.07 -6.10 27.42
N PHE A 15 -22.24 -6.43 26.88
CA PHE A 15 -22.42 -6.86 25.50
C PHE A 15 -22.37 -5.72 24.48
N THR A 16 -22.60 -4.47 24.90
CA THR A 16 -22.56 -3.31 23.99
C THR A 16 -21.14 -2.83 23.69
N LEU A 17 -20.12 -3.28 24.42
CA LEU A 17 -18.74 -2.84 24.24
C LEU A 17 -17.95 -3.67 23.21
N PHE A 18 -18.51 -4.79 22.73
CA PHE A 18 -17.81 -5.67 21.76
C PHE A 18 -18.25 -5.50 20.31
N SER A 19 -19.09 -4.51 20.01
CA SER A 19 -19.51 -4.25 18.63
C SER A 19 -18.69 -3.14 17.96
N CYS A 20 -17.36 -3.19 18.10
CA CYS A 20 -16.49 -2.39 17.22
C CYS A 20 -15.99 -3.30 16.10
N LYS A 21 -16.87 -3.71 15.19
CA LYS A 21 -16.46 -4.10 13.85
C LYS A 21 -15.98 -2.82 13.16
N ARG A 22 -14.66 -2.67 13.02
CA ARG A 22 -14.12 -1.78 12.01
C ARG A 22 -14.47 -2.41 10.66
N ASP A 23 -15.60 -2.04 10.11
CA ASP A 23 -15.82 -2.16 8.69
C ASP A 23 -14.81 -1.21 8.05
N TYR A 24 -13.73 -1.76 7.52
CA TYR A 24 -12.88 -1.02 6.60
C TYR A 24 -13.72 -0.82 5.35
N GLU A 25 -14.51 0.23 5.36
CA GLU A 25 -15.13 0.74 4.17
C GLU A 25 -13.99 1.10 3.23
N TYR A 26 -13.90 0.37 2.13
CA TYR A 26 -12.92 0.60 1.08
C TYR A 26 -13.23 1.98 0.50
N ASP A 27 -12.46 2.99 0.94
CA ASP A 27 -12.58 4.33 0.39
C ASP A 27 -12.05 4.28 -1.05
N GLU A 28 -12.97 4.32 -2.01
CA GLU A 28 -12.63 4.40 -3.44
C GLU A 28 -11.81 5.66 -3.77
N ASN A 29 -11.79 6.62 -2.85
CA ASN A 29 -11.00 7.84 -2.90
C ASN A 29 -9.74 7.77 -2.03
N ALA A 30 -9.27 6.57 -1.66
CA ALA A 30 -8.06 6.43 -0.87
C ALA A 30 -6.94 7.28 -1.48
N SER A 31 -6.51 8.29 -0.72
CA SER A 31 -5.44 9.19 -1.14
C SER A 31 -4.15 8.39 -1.30
N ILE A 32 -3.46 8.56 -2.42
CA ILE A 32 -2.11 8.01 -2.60
C ILE A 32 -1.08 8.70 -1.70
N ILE A 33 -1.43 9.85 -1.11
CA ILE A 33 -0.55 10.65 -0.26
C ILE A 33 -0.07 9.83 0.93
N GLY A 34 1.24 9.84 1.15
CA GLY A 34 1.87 9.09 2.23
C GLY A 34 3.09 8.32 1.78
N SER A 35 3.62 7.50 2.68
CA SER A 35 4.80 6.67 2.42
C SER A 35 4.42 5.21 2.24
N TRP A 36 4.85 4.64 1.15
CA TRP A 36 4.53 3.27 0.74
C TRP A 36 5.81 2.43 0.69
N LYS A 37 5.75 1.24 1.24
CA LYS A 37 6.85 0.27 1.21
C LYS A 37 6.52 -0.86 0.24
N PRO A 38 7.50 -1.34 -0.55
CA PRO A 38 7.31 -2.53 -1.36
C PRO A 38 7.31 -3.76 -0.44
N ILE A 39 6.34 -4.64 -0.64
CA ILE A 39 6.26 -5.93 0.07
C ILE A 39 6.52 -7.10 -0.87
N LYS A 40 6.20 -6.92 -2.15
CA LYS A 40 6.25 -7.99 -3.15
C LYS A 40 6.52 -7.41 -4.55
N ALA A 41 7.32 -8.10 -5.32
CA ALA A 41 7.48 -7.84 -6.75
C ALA A 41 6.80 -8.94 -7.56
N THR A 42 6.09 -8.56 -8.62
CA THR A 42 5.52 -9.52 -9.58
C THR A 42 5.98 -9.13 -10.98
N ALA A 43 6.66 -10.06 -11.64
CA ALA A 43 7.05 -9.92 -13.03
C ALA A 43 6.09 -10.72 -13.92
N TYR A 44 5.71 -10.13 -15.04
CA TYR A 44 4.88 -10.76 -16.05
C TYR A 44 5.69 -10.93 -17.34
N LYS A 45 5.65 -12.14 -17.91
CA LYS A 45 6.28 -12.42 -19.21
C LYS A 45 5.26 -13.09 -20.11
N THR A 46 5.06 -12.54 -21.30
CA THR A 46 4.22 -13.16 -22.32
C THR A 46 5.10 -13.93 -23.31
N VAL A 47 4.85 -15.23 -23.44
CA VAL A 47 5.55 -16.10 -24.37
C VAL A 47 4.50 -16.88 -25.16
N ALA A 48 4.55 -16.79 -26.49
CA ALA A 48 3.63 -17.48 -27.42
C ALA A 48 2.13 -17.28 -27.08
N GLY A 49 1.73 -16.07 -26.65
CA GLY A 49 0.34 -15.74 -26.30
C GLY A 49 -0.08 -16.13 -24.88
N PHE A 50 0.76 -16.80 -24.12
CA PHE A 50 0.52 -17.14 -22.72
C PHE A 50 1.27 -16.16 -21.78
N THR A 51 0.55 -15.60 -20.80
CA THR A 51 1.18 -14.74 -19.78
C THR A 51 1.50 -15.56 -18.56
N VAL A 52 2.79 -15.63 -18.22
CA VAL A 52 3.30 -16.27 -17.00
C VAL A 52 3.67 -15.16 -16.03
N SER A 53 3.26 -15.28 -14.78
CA SER A 53 3.65 -14.38 -13.70
C SER A 53 4.54 -15.08 -12.69
N GLN A 54 5.59 -14.39 -12.25
CA GLN A 54 6.43 -14.80 -11.15
C GLN A 54 6.40 -13.72 -10.08
N SER A 55 6.10 -14.12 -8.85
CA SER A 55 6.08 -13.21 -7.70
C SER A 55 7.18 -13.60 -6.72
N GLU A 56 7.85 -12.59 -6.19
CA GLU A 56 8.90 -12.74 -5.19
C GLU A 56 8.65 -11.73 -4.05
N ASP A 57 8.78 -12.18 -2.82
CA ASP A 57 8.69 -11.31 -1.65
C ASP A 57 9.98 -10.50 -1.52
N MET A 58 9.84 -9.23 -1.15
CA MET A 58 11.00 -8.37 -0.93
C MET A 58 11.78 -8.83 0.30
N ASN A 59 13.10 -8.92 0.17
CA ASN A 59 13.97 -9.21 1.30
C ASN A 59 14.03 -8.04 2.30
N ALA A 60 14.59 -8.27 3.49
CA ALA A 60 14.62 -7.29 4.57
C ALA A 60 15.31 -5.95 4.18
N CYS A 61 16.31 -5.99 3.29
CA CYS A 61 16.95 -4.79 2.78
C CYS A 61 16.03 -4.04 1.81
N GLN A 62 15.45 -4.72 0.85
CA GLN A 62 14.54 -4.13 -0.14
C GLN A 62 13.29 -3.54 0.52
N GLN A 63 12.81 -4.11 1.64
CA GLN A 63 11.70 -3.57 2.43
C GLN A 63 12.01 -2.22 3.10
N GLN A 64 13.26 -1.79 3.16
CA GLN A 64 13.64 -0.43 3.58
C GLN A 64 13.36 0.61 2.50
N SER A 65 13.19 0.18 1.26
CA SER A 65 12.79 1.05 0.16
C SER A 65 11.43 1.68 0.45
N LYS A 66 11.24 2.91 0.00
CA LYS A 66 9.96 3.60 0.15
C LYS A 66 9.71 4.57 -0.99
N MET A 67 8.43 4.79 -1.24
CA MET A 67 7.95 5.82 -2.14
C MET A 67 7.03 6.74 -1.34
N THR A 68 7.35 8.03 -1.30
CA THR A 68 6.57 9.02 -0.55
C THR A 68 5.93 9.99 -1.54
N TYR A 69 4.62 10.12 -1.47
CA TYR A 69 3.82 11.04 -2.28
C TYR A 69 3.34 12.20 -1.42
N HIS A 70 3.61 13.42 -1.86
CA HIS A 70 3.21 14.65 -1.19
C HIS A 70 1.95 15.25 -1.82
N LEU A 71 1.22 16.05 -1.04
CA LEU A 71 -0.01 16.69 -1.47
C LEU A 71 0.18 17.67 -2.65
N ASP A 72 1.36 18.22 -2.79
CA ASP A 72 1.74 19.19 -3.83
C ASP A 72 2.01 18.55 -5.21
N GLY A 73 1.82 17.24 -5.36
CA GLY A 73 2.09 16.51 -6.60
C GLY A 73 3.55 16.11 -6.79
N THR A 74 4.39 16.28 -5.76
CA THR A 74 5.78 15.78 -5.77
C THR A 74 5.87 14.43 -5.07
N ALA A 75 6.89 13.66 -5.42
CA ALA A 75 7.17 12.39 -4.79
C ALA A 75 8.67 12.11 -4.72
N ILE A 76 9.05 11.26 -3.75
CA ILE A 76 10.42 10.83 -3.54
C ILE A 76 10.45 9.29 -3.55
N GLU A 77 11.34 8.74 -4.34
CA GLU A 77 11.63 7.30 -4.35
C GLU A 77 13.00 7.06 -3.75
N MET A 78 13.05 6.18 -2.75
CA MET A 78 14.29 5.64 -2.20
C MET A 78 14.29 4.12 -2.36
N ARG A 79 15.36 3.58 -2.93
CA ARG A 79 15.56 2.12 -3.06
C ARG A 79 16.77 1.68 -2.27
N PHE A 80 16.60 0.54 -1.64
CA PHE A 80 17.66 -0.18 -0.96
C PHE A 80 17.79 -1.57 -1.59
N ASP A 81 19.00 -2.05 -1.72
CA ASP A 81 19.27 -3.40 -2.19
C ASP A 81 20.56 -3.94 -1.57
N ASN A 82 20.73 -5.25 -1.65
CA ASN A 82 21.96 -5.90 -1.21
C ASN A 82 23.05 -5.70 -2.26
N VAL A 83 24.08 -4.93 -1.90
CA VAL A 83 25.26 -4.72 -2.73
C VAL A 83 26.46 -5.35 -2.02
N SER A 84 27.05 -6.36 -2.63
CA SER A 84 28.21 -7.09 -2.05
C SER A 84 28.00 -7.58 -0.62
N GLY A 85 26.76 -7.97 -0.28
CA GLY A 85 26.38 -8.46 1.06
C GLY A 85 25.96 -7.39 2.06
N ASN A 86 26.03 -6.10 1.71
CA ASN A 86 25.60 -5.00 2.54
C ASN A 86 24.27 -4.42 2.02
N CYS A 87 23.41 -3.97 2.94
CA CYS A 87 22.19 -3.26 2.57
C CYS A 87 22.54 -1.78 2.31
N GLU A 88 22.44 -1.36 1.06
CA GLU A 88 22.82 0.00 0.65
C GLU A 88 21.68 0.71 -0.06
N LYS A 89 21.65 2.05 0.07
CA LYS A 89 20.75 2.89 -0.72
C LYS A 89 21.27 2.98 -2.14
N THR A 90 20.57 2.34 -3.08
CA THR A 90 20.97 2.26 -4.49
C THR A 90 20.36 3.35 -5.37
N LEU A 91 19.26 3.96 -4.93
CA LEU A 91 18.59 5.03 -5.67
C LEU A 91 17.92 6.00 -4.70
N GLU A 92 18.04 7.30 -5.02
CA GLU A 92 17.18 8.34 -4.47
C GLU A 92 16.86 9.33 -5.59
N ARG A 93 15.57 9.55 -5.85
CA ARG A 93 15.14 10.49 -6.89
C ARG A 93 13.82 11.16 -6.54
N ASN A 94 13.70 12.40 -6.99
CA ASN A 94 12.47 13.17 -6.95
C ASN A 94 11.78 13.12 -8.31
N PHE A 95 10.44 13.14 -8.28
CA PHE A 95 9.63 13.21 -9.50
C PHE A 95 8.28 13.86 -9.17
N THR A 96 7.53 14.22 -10.21
CA THR A 96 6.14 14.66 -10.07
C THR A 96 5.19 13.53 -10.42
N TYR A 97 3.99 13.58 -9.89
CA TYR A 97 2.98 12.57 -10.17
C TYR A 97 1.60 13.17 -10.42
N ILE A 98 0.78 12.45 -11.19
CA ILE A 98 -0.64 12.70 -11.35
C ILE A 98 -1.36 11.39 -11.01
N PHE A 99 -2.27 11.45 -10.06
CA PHE A 99 -3.11 10.32 -9.69
C PHE A 99 -4.54 10.54 -10.18
N ASN A 100 -5.05 9.58 -10.95
CA ASN A 100 -6.43 9.54 -11.40
C ASN A 100 -7.16 8.42 -10.66
N SER A 101 -7.97 8.80 -9.68
CA SER A 101 -8.72 7.86 -8.84
C SER A 101 -9.76 7.07 -9.64
N SER A 102 -10.42 7.71 -10.60
CA SER A 102 -11.45 7.07 -11.44
C SER A 102 -10.88 5.97 -12.33
N GLN A 103 -9.68 6.19 -12.88
CA GLN A 103 -8.99 5.23 -13.74
C GLN A 103 -8.03 4.31 -12.99
N LYS A 104 -7.86 4.53 -11.69
CA LYS A 104 -6.86 3.84 -10.85
C LYS A 104 -5.47 3.86 -11.52
N SER A 105 -5.12 5.00 -12.08
CA SER A 105 -3.86 5.21 -12.80
C SER A 105 -3.01 6.26 -12.11
N LEU A 106 -1.71 6.02 -12.13
CA LEU A 106 -0.69 6.88 -11.58
C LEU A 106 0.37 7.13 -12.65
N VAL A 107 0.59 8.39 -12.97
CA VAL A 107 1.58 8.83 -13.94
C VAL A 107 2.72 9.50 -13.20
N HIS A 108 3.93 8.98 -13.35
CA HIS A 108 5.16 9.57 -12.83
C HIS A 108 5.88 10.31 -13.95
N THR A 109 6.31 11.53 -13.71
CA THR A 109 7.16 12.31 -14.61
C THR A 109 8.49 12.59 -13.92
N PHE A 110 9.56 12.04 -14.46
CA PHE A 110 10.90 12.17 -13.92
C PHE A 110 11.61 13.42 -14.46
N GLN A 111 12.69 13.82 -13.80
CA GLN A 111 13.46 15.03 -14.17
C GLN A 111 14.08 14.96 -15.57
N ASP A 112 14.36 13.77 -16.08
CA ASP A 112 14.84 13.52 -17.45
C ASP A 112 13.74 13.60 -18.52
N GLY A 113 12.50 13.92 -18.11
CA GLY A 113 11.33 13.97 -18.99
C GLY A 113 10.71 12.60 -19.28
N SER A 114 11.28 11.52 -18.76
CA SER A 114 10.66 10.20 -18.92
C SER A 114 9.35 10.09 -18.13
N ILE A 115 8.41 9.36 -18.70
CA ILE A 115 7.07 9.15 -18.11
C ILE A 115 6.86 7.67 -17.86
N LYS A 116 6.42 7.32 -16.66
CA LYS A 116 6.03 5.97 -16.31
C LYS A 116 4.57 5.95 -15.86
N MET A 117 3.74 5.22 -16.58
CA MET A 117 2.35 4.99 -16.20
C MET A 117 2.22 3.66 -15.46
N GLN A 118 1.60 3.69 -14.30
CA GLN A 118 1.28 2.49 -13.52
C GLN A 118 -0.24 2.41 -13.35
N LYS A 119 -0.80 1.25 -13.64
CA LYS A 119 -2.17 0.92 -13.25
C LYS A 119 -2.11 0.22 -11.90
N TRP A 120 -2.78 0.79 -10.93
CA TRP A 120 -2.86 0.19 -9.60
C TRP A 120 -4.03 -0.77 -9.55
N PHE A 121 -3.73 -2.03 -9.34
CA PHE A 121 -4.70 -2.98 -8.85
C PHE A 121 -4.52 -3.02 -7.33
N LEU A 122 -5.35 -2.28 -6.61
CA LEU A 122 -5.45 -2.44 -5.17
C LEU A 122 -6.04 -3.82 -4.92
N LEU A 123 -5.20 -4.79 -4.65
CA LEU A 123 -5.65 -6.04 -4.06
C LEU A 123 -6.05 -5.71 -2.63
N PRO A 124 -7.31 -5.99 -2.23
CA PRO A 124 -7.68 -5.86 -0.83
C PRO A 124 -6.77 -6.78 -0.02
N LEU A 125 -6.06 -6.21 0.96
CA LEU A 125 -5.40 -6.99 1.99
C LEU A 125 -6.52 -7.71 2.75
N LYS A 126 -6.79 -8.95 2.38
CA LYS A 126 -7.57 -9.86 3.21
C LYS A 126 -6.68 -10.24 4.40
N ASN A 127 -6.97 -9.64 5.56
CA ASN A 127 -6.52 -10.20 6.84
C ASN A 127 -7.23 -11.53 7.11
#